data_b2e6dcfd210f88fc3971ebbaf17399af
#
_entry.id   b2e6dcfd210f88fc3971ebbaf17399af
#
_cell.length_a   1.000
_cell.length_b   1.000
_cell.length_c   1.000
_cell.angle_alpha   90.00
_cell.angle_beta   90.00
_cell.angle_gamma   90.00
#
_symmetry.space_group_name_H-M   'P 1'
#
loop_
_entity.id
_entity.type
_entity.pdbx_description
1 polymer ?
#
loop_
_entity_poly.entity_id
_entity_poly.type
_entity_poly.pdbx_seq_one_letter_code
_entity_poly.pdbx_strand_id
1 'polypeptide(L)'
;KRRLMIARAMIHNPNVLILDEPTAGVDVELRLTMWDFFQEINDQGTTIILTTHYLEEAERLCKNLAIIHKGNIIQNSSMSDIFKIKKKHTYIIKTLEDLENIIDSQGYSFKKIDSKTCEITAEEDLSVTDIIEKLRSININVVNIISKRNRLEELFLDLTKEELS
;
A
#
# COMPACT_ATOMS: atom_id res chain seq x y z
N LYS A 1 -14.23 -2.64 24.06
CA LYS A 1 -15.51 -2.05 23.66
C LYS A 1 -15.85 -2.36 22.19
N ARG A 2 -14.97 -2.11 21.19
CA ARG A 2 -15.20 -2.40 19.76
C ARG A 2 -15.44 -3.88 19.47
N ARG A 3 -14.60 -4.80 20.01
CA ARG A 3 -14.82 -6.26 19.85
C ARG A 3 -16.20 -6.72 20.29
N LEU A 4 -16.73 -6.15 21.38
CA LEU A 4 -18.07 -6.47 21.87
C LEU A 4 -19.16 -6.00 20.88
N MET A 5 -18.97 -4.85 20.23
CA MET A 5 -19.93 -4.36 19.22
C MET A 5 -19.94 -5.27 17.98
N ILE A 6 -18.77 -5.71 17.53
CA ILE A 6 -18.65 -6.65 16.41
C ILE A 6 -19.26 -8.01 16.78
N ALA A 7 -18.94 -8.55 17.97
CA ALA A 7 -19.54 -9.79 18.47
C ALA A 7 -21.06 -9.71 18.53
N ARG A 8 -21.62 -8.58 19.00
CA ARG A 8 -23.04 -8.33 19.01
C ARG A 8 -23.65 -8.30 17.59
N ALA A 9 -22.98 -7.69 16.63
CA ALA A 9 -23.42 -7.65 15.24
C ALA A 9 -23.41 -9.05 14.59
N MET A 10 -22.57 -9.95 15.06
CA MET A 10 -22.44 -11.32 14.55
C MET A 10 -23.40 -12.34 15.16
N ILE A 11 -24.09 -12.03 16.27
CA ILE A 11 -24.96 -12.99 17.02
C ILE A 11 -26.00 -13.66 16.10
N HIS A 12 -26.50 -12.94 15.11
CA HIS A 12 -27.58 -13.42 14.22
C HIS A 12 -27.06 -13.91 12.86
N ASN A 13 -25.76 -14.15 12.72
CA ASN A 13 -25.09 -14.63 11.50
C ASN A 13 -25.51 -13.85 10.24
N PRO A 14 -25.21 -12.55 10.15
CA PRO A 14 -25.65 -11.72 9.05
C PRO A 14 -24.97 -12.10 7.73
N ASN A 15 -25.69 -12.04 6.62
CA ASN A 15 -25.10 -12.21 5.28
C ASN A 15 -24.22 -11.00 4.87
N VAL A 16 -24.49 -9.82 5.44
CA VAL A 16 -23.77 -8.58 5.18
C VAL A 16 -23.44 -7.90 6.51
N LEU A 17 -22.19 -7.56 6.72
CA LEU A 17 -21.68 -6.84 7.88
C LEU A 17 -21.09 -5.51 7.44
N ILE A 18 -21.60 -4.40 8.01
CA ILE A 18 -21.10 -3.05 7.74
C ILE A 18 -20.30 -2.58 8.95
N LEU A 19 -19.05 -2.21 8.75
CA LEU A 19 -18.12 -1.79 9.78
C LEU A 19 -17.60 -0.39 9.48
N ASP A 20 -17.81 0.53 10.40
CA ASP A 20 -17.31 1.89 10.29
C ASP A 20 -16.08 2.04 11.18
N GLU A 21 -14.90 2.25 10.52
CA GLU A 21 -13.60 2.39 11.18
C GLU A 21 -13.33 1.30 12.24
N PRO A 22 -13.41 -0.01 11.90
CA PRO A 22 -13.48 -1.08 12.90
C PRO A 22 -12.24 -1.17 13.78
N THR A 23 -11.06 -0.79 13.28
CA THR A 23 -9.79 -0.91 14.01
C THR A 23 -9.20 0.45 14.43
N ALA A 24 -9.92 1.56 14.22
CA ALA A 24 -9.42 2.87 14.62
C ALA A 24 -9.20 2.97 16.13
N GLY A 25 -8.01 3.45 16.54
CA GLY A 25 -7.62 3.56 17.94
C GLY A 25 -7.37 2.24 18.67
N VAL A 26 -7.16 1.16 17.92
CA VAL A 26 -6.78 -0.16 18.44
C VAL A 26 -5.27 -0.32 18.31
N ASP A 27 -4.63 -0.97 19.28
CA ASP A 27 -3.21 -1.31 19.20
C ASP A 27 -2.91 -2.29 18.06
N VAL A 28 -1.63 -2.38 17.67
CA VAL A 28 -1.21 -3.13 16.47
C VAL A 28 -1.54 -4.61 16.58
N GLU A 29 -1.26 -5.24 17.73
CA GLU A 29 -1.48 -6.68 17.91
C GLU A 29 -2.96 -7.03 17.83
N LEU A 30 -3.80 -6.26 18.50
CA LEU A 30 -5.23 -6.46 18.47
C LEU A 30 -5.82 -6.16 17.09
N ARG A 31 -5.27 -5.19 16.35
CA ARG A 31 -5.65 -4.88 14.97
C ARG A 31 -5.43 -6.09 14.06
N LEU A 32 -4.25 -6.69 14.11
CA LEU A 32 -3.92 -7.89 13.32
C LEU A 32 -4.89 -9.03 13.62
N THR A 33 -5.17 -9.29 14.90
CA THR A 33 -6.14 -10.30 15.32
C THR A 33 -7.54 -10.02 14.78
N MET A 34 -7.96 -8.75 14.73
CA MET A 34 -9.26 -8.37 14.17
C MET A 34 -9.30 -8.55 12.66
N TRP A 35 -8.21 -8.27 11.95
CA TRP A 35 -8.12 -8.48 10.50
C TRP A 35 -8.24 -9.97 10.16
N ASP A 36 -7.54 -10.85 10.88
CA ASP A 36 -7.64 -12.29 10.69
C ASP A 36 -9.09 -12.77 10.92
N PHE A 37 -9.75 -12.25 11.95
CA PHE A 37 -11.15 -12.55 12.22
C PHE A 37 -12.09 -12.06 11.11
N PHE A 38 -11.88 -10.88 10.54
CA PHE A 38 -12.69 -10.41 9.40
C PHE A 38 -12.49 -11.27 8.16
N GLN A 39 -11.27 -11.71 7.88
CA GLN A 39 -11.00 -12.63 6.79
C GLN A 39 -11.74 -13.96 7.00
N GLU A 40 -11.67 -14.54 8.19
CA GLU A 40 -12.36 -15.79 8.54
C GLU A 40 -13.89 -15.69 8.31
N ILE A 41 -14.52 -14.61 8.79
CA ILE A 41 -15.95 -14.38 8.58
C ILE A 41 -16.29 -14.23 7.09
N ASN A 42 -15.46 -13.52 6.33
CA ASN A 42 -15.68 -13.35 4.90
C ASN A 42 -15.54 -14.69 4.15
N ASP A 43 -14.56 -15.52 4.52
CA ASP A 43 -14.36 -16.85 3.93
C ASP A 43 -15.52 -17.81 4.27
N GLN A 44 -16.21 -17.61 5.40
CA GLN A 44 -17.44 -18.30 5.78
C GLN A 44 -18.68 -17.80 5.02
N GLY A 45 -18.53 -16.79 4.15
CA GLY A 45 -19.59 -16.32 3.26
C GLY A 45 -20.26 -15.01 3.66
N THR A 46 -19.88 -14.37 4.77
CA THR A 46 -20.39 -13.05 5.13
C THR A 46 -19.75 -11.97 4.26
N THR A 47 -20.52 -11.18 3.56
CA THR A 47 -20.02 -9.99 2.84
C THR A 47 -19.70 -8.89 3.84
N ILE A 48 -18.45 -8.38 3.79
CA ILE A 48 -18.03 -7.29 4.67
C ILE A 48 -17.86 -6.01 3.86
N ILE A 49 -18.51 -4.93 4.31
CA ILE A 49 -18.29 -3.56 3.84
C ILE A 49 -17.68 -2.80 5.00
N LEU A 50 -16.50 -2.25 4.80
CA LEU A 50 -15.82 -1.46 5.84
C LEU A 50 -15.41 -0.08 5.32
N THR A 51 -15.45 0.92 6.21
CA THR A 51 -14.80 2.19 6.00
C THR A 51 -13.50 2.21 6.78
N THR A 52 -12.46 2.79 6.23
CA THR A 52 -11.18 2.96 6.93
C THR A 52 -10.37 4.10 6.33
N HIS A 53 -9.55 4.72 7.13
CA HIS A 53 -8.47 5.61 6.69
C HIS A 53 -7.09 4.92 6.74
N TYR A 54 -7.03 3.68 7.20
CA TYR A 54 -5.82 2.86 7.17
C TYR A 54 -5.74 2.13 5.83
N LEU A 55 -4.91 2.61 4.93
CA LEU A 55 -4.76 2.03 3.59
C LEU A 55 -4.25 0.58 3.64
N GLU A 56 -3.42 0.24 4.63
CA GLU A 56 -2.96 -1.13 4.87
C GLU A 56 -4.12 -2.08 5.21
N GLU A 57 -5.12 -1.62 5.97
CA GLU A 57 -6.34 -2.40 6.26
C GLU A 57 -7.14 -2.68 5.00
N ALA A 58 -7.35 -1.64 4.16
CA ALA A 58 -8.04 -1.79 2.89
C ALA A 58 -7.29 -2.76 1.95
N GLU A 59 -5.96 -2.64 1.86
CA GLU A 59 -5.11 -3.49 1.02
C GLU A 59 -5.14 -4.96 1.44
N ARG A 60 -5.15 -5.21 2.74
CA ARG A 60 -5.17 -6.57 3.29
C ARG A 60 -6.52 -7.25 3.22
N LEU A 61 -7.62 -6.51 3.45
CA LEU A 61 -8.94 -7.09 3.63
C LEU A 61 -9.86 -7.00 2.41
N CYS A 62 -9.66 -5.98 1.55
CA CYS A 62 -10.63 -5.65 0.54
C CYS A 62 -10.25 -6.18 -0.85
N LYS A 63 -11.18 -6.84 -1.52
CA LYS A 63 -11.06 -7.22 -2.95
C LYS A 63 -11.43 -6.05 -3.88
N ASN A 64 -12.33 -5.19 -3.42
CA ASN A 64 -12.81 -3.99 -4.13
C ASN A 64 -12.66 -2.77 -3.23
N LEU A 65 -12.40 -1.64 -3.83
CA LEU A 65 -12.16 -0.37 -3.13
C LEU A 65 -12.95 0.76 -3.79
N ALA A 66 -13.56 1.61 -2.96
CA ALA A 66 -14.07 2.90 -3.38
C ALA A 66 -13.35 4.01 -2.58
N ILE A 67 -12.75 4.98 -3.28
CA ILE A 67 -12.12 6.15 -2.67
C ILE A 67 -13.14 7.29 -2.67
N ILE A 68 -13.40 7.85 -1.49
CA ILE A 68 -14.32 8.97 -1.31
C ILE A 68 -13.52 10.22 -0.96
N HIS A 69 -13.72 11.29 -1.71
CA HIS A 69 -13.15 12.60 -1.45
C HIS A 69 -14.21 13.69 -1.58
N LYS A 70 -14.31 14.60 -0.60
CA LYS A 70 -15.31 15.68 -0.56
C LYS A 70 -16.76 15.22 -0.85
N GLY A 71 -17.11 14.02 -0.37
CA GLY A 71 -18.46 13.44 -0.53
C GLY A 71 -18.72 12.75 -1.88
N ASN A 72 -17.74 12.73 -2.79
CA ASN A 72 -17.84 12.07 -4.08
C ASN A 72 -16.97 10.80 -4.12
N ILE A 73 -17.41 9.78 -4.86
CA ILE A 73 -16.59 8.63 -5.18
C ILE A 73 -15.69 9.02 -6.35
N ILE A 74 -14.38 9.17 -6.09
CA ILE A 74 -13.38 9.52 -7.11
C ILE A 74 -12.73 8.31 -7.76
N GLN A 75 -12.83 7.15 -7.12
CA GLN A 75 -12.35 5.86 -7.67
C GLN A 75 -13.25 4.74 -7.14
N ASN A 76 -13.59 3.78 -8.02
CA ASN A 76 -14.28 2.55 -7.67
C ASN A 76 -13.79 1.42 -8.57
N SER A 77 -13.02 0.49 -8.03
CA SER A 77 -12.44 -0.60 -8.80
C SER A 77 -11.98 -1.76 -7.93
N SER A 78 -11.59 -2.86 -8.56
CA SER A 78 -10.94 -3.95 -7.83
C SER A 78 -9.55 -3.54 -7.34
N MET A 79 -9.09 -4.16 -6.26
CA MET A 79 -7.73 -3.94 -5.75
C MET A 79 -6.66 -4.31 -6.79
N SER A 80 -6.90 -5.36 -7.57
CA SER A 80 -6.00 -5.78 -8.64
C SER A 80 -5.88 -4.74 -9.77
N ASP A 81 -6.95 -4.05 -10.12
CA ASP A 81 -6.93 -3.03 -11.16
C ASP A 81 -6.26 -1.74 -10.66
N ILE A 82 -6.47 -1.40 -9.40
CA ILE A 82 -5.76 -0.28 -8.76
C ILE A 82 -4.24 -0.46 -8.86
N PHE A 83 -3.75 -1.67 -8.61
CA PHE A 83 -2.32 -1.94 -8.69
C PHE A 83 -1.76 -1.91 -10.12
N LYS A 84 -2.61 -2.00 -11.15
CA LYS A 84 -2.22 -1.85 -12.56
C LYS A 84 -2.18 -0.40 -13.04
N ILE A 85 -2.86 0.52 -12.35
CA ILE A 85 -2.96 1.92 -12.78
C ILE A 85 -1.60 2.64 -12.69
N LYS A 86 -0.74 2.24 -11.75
CA LYS A 86 0.51 2.93 -11.48
C LYS A 86 1.66 2.40 -12.31
N LYS A 87 2.21 3.28 -13.16
CA LYS A 87 3.33 3.00 -14.06
C LYS A 87 4.73 3.22 -13.43
N LYS A 88 4.81 3.68 -12.17
CA LYS A 88 6.10 3.99 -11.53
C LYS A 88 6.14 3.46 -10.10
N HIS A 89 7.25 2.89 -9.72
CA HIS A 89 7.51 2.41 -8.36
C HIS A 89 8.71 3.14 -7.78
N THR A 90 8.59 3.61 -6.54
CA THR A 90 9.68 4.28 -5.84
C THR A 90 10.20 3.41 -4.72
N TYR A 91 11.51 3.14 -4.76
CA TYR A 91 12.23 2.34 -3.78
C TYR A 91 13.24 3.18 -3.02
N ILE A 92 13.39 2.92 -1.74
CA ILE A 92 14.52 3.37 -0.94
C ILE A 92 15.51 2.22 -0.89
N ILE A 93 16.71 2.46 -1.37
CA ILE A 93 17.78 1.47 -1.48
C ILE A 93 18.93 1.88 -0.58
N LYS A 94 19.36 0.94 0.27
CA LYS A 94 20.57 1.09 1.07
C LYS A 94 21.69 0.24 0.47
N THR A 95 22.86 0.84 0.35
CA THR A 95 24.04 0.25 -0.30
C THR A 95 25.19 0.03 0.68
N LEU A 96 26.13 -0.82 0.32
CA LEU A 96 27.34 -1.06 1.10
C LEU A 96 28.36 0.05 0.85
N GLU A 97 28.53 0.42 -0.41
CA GLU A 97 29.46 1.45 -0.89
C GLU A 97 28.82 2.83 -0.83
N ASP A 98 29.66 3.88 -0.81
CA ASP A 98 29.19 5.26 -0.92
C ASP A 98 28.71 5.57 -2.34
N LEU A 99 27.58 6.26 -2.40
CA LEU A 99 26.92 6.65 -3.65
C LEU A 99 27.59 7.92 -4.22
N GLU A 100 28.73 7.76 -4.88
CA GLU A 100 29.39 8.83 -5.61
C GLU A 100 29.09 8.66 -7.11
N ASN A 101 28.58 9.70 -7.77
CA ASN A 101 28.41 9.79 -9.23
C ASN A 101 27.40 8.81 -9.88
N ILE A 102 26.30 8.48 -9.22
CA ILE A 102 25.21 7.79 -9.90
C ILE A 102 24.39 8.84 -10.67
N ILE A 103 24.24 8.62 -11.97
CA ILE A 103 23.49 9.49 -12.88
C ILE A 103 22.18 8.80 -13.24
N ASP A 104 21.13 9.60 -13.46
CA ASP A 104 19.88 9.13 -14.03
C ASP A 104 20.12 8.32 -15.31
N SER A 105 19.47 7.18 -15.42
CA SER A 105 19.58 6.27 -16.56
C SER A 105 18.22 6.05 -17.19
N GLN A 106 18.19 5.58 -18.43
CA GLN A 106 16.92 5.23 -19.09
C GLN A 106 16.12 4.21 -18.26
N GLY A 107 14.90 4.57 -17.91
CA GLY A 107 13.94 3.73 -17.17
C GLY A 107 13.90 3.93 -15.66
N TYR A 108 14.82 4.71 -15.06
CA TYR A 108 14.70 5.11 -13.65
C TYR A 108 15.31 6.49 -13.38
N SER A 109 14.74 7.21 -12.43
CA SER A 109 15.31 8.43 -11.86
C SER A 109 15.94 8.11 -10.51
N PHE A 110 17.10 8.75 -10.25
CA PHE A 110 17.90 8.55 -9.05
C PHE A 110 17.92 9.83 -8.21
N LYS A 111 17.69 9.69 -6.90
CA LYS A 111 17.81 10.78 -5.95
C LYS A 111 18.60 10.31 -4.73
N LYS A 112 19.78 10.88 -4.53
CA LYS A 112 20.61 10.63 -3.35
C LYS A 112 19.92 11.20 -2.10
N ILE A 113 19.80 10.38 -1.03
CA ILE A 113 19.31 10.79 0.28
C ILE A 113 20.49 11.07 1.21
N ASP A 114 21.43 10.13 1.30
CA ASP A 114 22.69 10.26 2.05
C ASP A 114 23.82 9.52 1.33
N SER A 115 24.98 9.32 1.98
CA SER A 115 26.14 8.69 1.33
C SER A 115 25.87 7.25 0.88
N LYS A 116 24.98 6.52 1.56
CA LYS A 116 24.70 5.09 1.33
C LYS A 116 23.24 4.78 1.07
N THR A 117 22.40 5.81 0.98
CA THR A 117 20.96 5.64 0.77
C THR A 117 20.50 6.48 -0.40
N CYS A 118 19.75 5.86 -1.30
CA CYS A 118 19.15 6.55 -2.43
C CYS A 118 17.68 6.18 -2.60
N GLU A 119 16.98 7.04 -3.31
CA GLU A 119 15.64 6.82 -3.82
C GLU A 119 15.74 6.55 -5.32
N ILE A 120 15.16 5.45 -5.77
CA ILE A 120 15.04 5.11 -7.18
C ILE A 120 13.57 5.03 -7.54
N THR A 121 13.15 5.81 -8.53
CA THR A 121 11.83 5.72 -9.12
C THR A 121 11.98 5.05 -10.50
N ALA A 122 11.44 3.84 -10.60
CA ALA A 122 11.48 3.02 -11.81
C ALA A 122 10.11 2.96 -12.48
N GLU A 123 10.07 2.85 -13.81
CA GLU A 123 8.87 2.57 -14.58
C GLU A 123 8.44 1.10 -14.40
N GLU A 124 7.18 0.79 -14.71
CA GLU A 124 6.55 -0.51 -14.44
C GLU A 124 7.31 -1.69 -15.05
N ASP A 125 7.97 -1.48 -16.20
CA ASP A 125 8.73 -2.50 -16.93
C ASP A 125 10.06 -2.87 -16.26
N LEU A 126 10.50 -2.12 -15.25
CA LEU A 126 11.76 -2.36 -14.54
C LEU A 126 11.50 -3.12 -13.24
N SER A 127 11.92 -4.37 -13.21
CA SER A 127 11.84 -5.19 -12.01
C SER A 127 12.88 -4.75 -10.95
N VAL A 128 12.64 -5.14 -9.71
CA VAL A 128 13.63 -4.95 -8.61
C VAL A 128 14.96 -5.62 -8.95
N THR A 129 14.91 -6.77 -9.63
CA THR A 129 16.10 -7.51 -10.08
C THR A 129 16.92 -6.67 -11.06
N ASP A 130 16.28 -6.04 -12.05
CA ASP A 130 16.95 -5.19 -13.03
C ASP A 130 17.65 -3.98 -12.37
N ILE A 131 16.99 -3.40 -11.35
CA ILE A 131 17.59 -2.31 -10.56
C ILE A 131 18.84 -2.79 -9.83
N ILE A 132 18.77 -3.96 -9.18
CA ILE A 132 19.90 -4.55 -8.44
C ILE A 132 21.04 -4.88 -9.41
N GLU A 133 20.77 -5.46 -10.57
CA GLU A 133 21.77 -5.80 -11.58
C GLU A 133 22.46 -4.54 -12.14
N LYS A 134 21.68 -3.49 -12.43
CA LYS A 134 22.24 -2.20 -12.86
C LYS A 134 23.16 -1.59 -11.80
N LEU A 135 22.77 -1.57 -10.53
CA LEU A 135 23.62 -1.07 -9.44
C LEU A 135 24.89 -1.91 -9.30
N ARG A 136 24.77 -3.23 -9.40
CA ARG A 136 25.91 -4.14 -9.34
C ARG A 136 26.88 -3.93 -10.51
N SER A 137 26.39 -3.61 -11.71
CA SER A 137 27.24 -3.35 -12.89
C SER A 137 28.17 -2.13 -12.72
N ILE A 138 27.82 -1.23 -11.81
CA ILE A 138 28.62 -0.05 -11.43
C ILE A 138 29.31 -0.24 -10.06
N ASN A 139 29.50 -1.50 -9.62
CA ASN A 139 30.13 -1.91 -8.36
C ASN A 139 29.42 -1.40 -7.09
N ILE A 140 28.11 -1.24 -7.12
CA ILE A 140 27.31 -0.90 -5.95
C ILE A 140 26.51 -2.12 -5.51
N ASN A 141 26.74 -2.56 -4.27
CA ASN A 141 26.06 -3.69 -3.67
C ASN A 141 24.87 -3.22 -2.82
N VAL A 142 23.68 -3.74 -3.14
CA VAL A 142 22.44 -3.45 -2.41
C VAL A 142 22.41 -4.26 -1.12
N VAL A 143 22.25 -3.58 0.01
CA VAL A 143 22.08 -4.18 1.34
C VAL A 143 20.61 -4.36 1.69
N ASN A 144 19.80 -3.36 1.34
CA ASN A 144 18.35 -3.38 1.60
C ASN A 144 17.61 -2.59 0.52
N ILE A 145 16.39 -3.04 0.21
CA ILE A 145 15.47 -2.35 -0.68
C ILE A 145 14.07 -2.36 -0.05
N ILE A 146 13.46 -1.20 0.03
CA ILE A 146 12.14 -1.01 0.63
C ILE A 146 11.30 -0.17 -0.32
N SER A 147 10.03 -0.55 -0.57
CA SER A 147 9.09 0.35 -1.24
C SER A 147 8.89 1.61 -0.40
N LYS A 148 9.03 2.79 -1.00
CA LYS A 148 8.95 4.07 -0.27
C LYS A 148 7.59 4.32 0.34
N ARG A 149 6.53 3.88 -0.33
CA ARG A 149 5.15 4.03 0.12
C ARG A 149 4.33 2.81 -0.26
N ASN A 150 3.24 2.62 0.47
CA ASN A 150 2.19 1.72 0.06
C ASN A 150 1.57 2.22 -1.27
N ARG A 151 1.28 1.31 -2.19
CA ARG A 151 0.72 1.63 -3.52
C ARG A 151 -0.58 2.42 -3.44
N LEU A 152 -1.45 2.08 -2.48
CA LEU A 152 -2.71 2.80 -2.26
C LEU A 152 -2.48 4.22 -1.74
N GLU A 153 -1.47 4.44 -0.87
CA GLU A 153 -1.13 5.78 -0.37
C GLU A 153 -0.71 6.70 -1.50
N GLU A 154 0.12 6.21 -2.40
CA GLU A 154 0.58 6.97 -3.56
C GLU A 154 -0.59 7.30 -4.51
N LEU A 155 -1.45 6.31 -4.81
CA LEU A 155 -2.64 6.51 -5.63
C LEU A 155 -3.58 7.55 -4.99
N PHE A 156 -3.85 7.41 -3.70
CA PHE A 156 -4.71 8.35 -2.96
C PHE A 156 -4.20 9.79 -3.07
N LEU A 157 -2.89 9.98 -2.89
CA LEU A 157 -2.26 11.29 -3.00
C LEU A 157 -2.33 11.85 -4.43
N ASP A 158 -2.14 11.02 -5.44
CA ASP A 158 -2.21 11.45 -6.84
C ASP A 158 -3.64 11.86 -7.22
N LEU A 159 -4.64 11.04 -6.91
CA LEU A 159 -6.06 11.34 -7.17
C LEU A 159 -6.56 12.59 -6.43
N THR A 160 -6.07 12.83 -5.22
CA THR A 160 -6.48 14.01 -4.44
C THR A 160 -5.75 15.28 -4.85
N LYS A 161 -4.59 15.21 -5.50
CA LYS A 161 -3.85 16.35 -6.03
C LYS A 161 -4.40 16.85 -7.36
N GLU A 162 -4.84 15.97 -8.25
CA GLU A 162 -5.40 16.33 -9.56
C GLU A 162 -6.65 17.20 -9.45
N GLU A 163 -7.41 17.12 -8.34
CA GLU A 163 -8.55 18.01 -8.09
C GLU A 163 -8.19 19.39 -7.52
N LEU A 164 -6.92 19.63 -7.21
CA LEU A 164 -6.42 20.92 -6.68
C LEU A 164 -5.74 21.79 -7.76
N SER A 165 -5.70 21.31 -9.00
CA SER A 165 -5.15 22.00 -10.18
C SER A 165 -6.26 22.49 -11.09
#